data_f3a71d40fc3c36d47a5c6b97050a11e4
#
_entry.id   f3a71d40fc3c36d47a5c6b97050a11e4
#
_cell.length_a   1.000
_cell.length_b   1.000
_cell.length_c   1.000
_cell.angle_alpha   90.00
_cell.angle_beta   90.00
_cell.angle_gamma   90.00
#
_symmetry.space_group_name_H-M   'P 1'
#
loop_
_entity.id
_entity.type
_entity.pdbx_description
1 polymer ?
#
loop_
_entity_poly.entity_id
_entity_poly.type
_entity_poly.pdbx_seq_one_letter_code
_entity_poly.pdbx_strand_id
1 'polypeptide(L)'
;MEKEELLQRISKSVPLIAELAKAEDVISDYPKAKSKAYKWIMLSLWPAFLGVLFFVGFLTATEDKLKFFLITLILFVPTALAIVALTKKKQKYDDAVKKVKEIENDPALSWIPISYRNSYAFSYISDCITSGRADTLKEALNDFEAYQKNLLLAASLNRPLS
;
A
#
# COMPACT_ATOMS: atom_id res chain seq x y z
N MET A 1 -14.92 2.97 -31.83
CA MET A 1 -14.85 4.11 -30.89
C MET A 1 -13.90 5.10 -31.55
N GLU A 2 -14.38 6.30 -31.81
CA GLU A 2 -13.56 7.35 -32.46
C GLU A 2 -12.52 7.88 -31.45
N LYS A 3 -11.39 8.37 -31.97
CA LYS A 3 -10.27 8.86 -31.14
C LYS A 3 -10.70 9.99 -30.19
N GLU A 4 -11.55 10.88 -30.62
CA GLU A 4 -12.08 11.98 -29.79
C GLU A 4 -12.90 11.48 -28.59
N GLU A 5 -13.76 10.47 -28.82
CA GLU A 5 -14.52 9.84 -27.74
C GLU A 5 -13.59 9.17 -26.72
N LEU A 6 -12.52 8.52 -27.21
CA LEU A 6 -11.53 7.88 -26.38
C LEU A 6 -10.78 8.88 -25.51
N LEU A 7 -10.35 10.01 -26.07
CA LEU A 7 -9.70 11.09 -25.35
C LEU A 7 -10.62 11.71 -24.27
N GLN A 8 -11.91 11.86 -24.58
CA GLN A 8 -12.88 12.34 -23.59
C GLN A 8 -13.06 11.34 -22.44
N ARG A 9 -13.09 10.05 -22.71
CA ARG A 9 -13.17 9.00 -21.69
C ARG A 9 -11.91 8.97 -20.82
N ILE A 10 -10.74 9.08 -21.42
CA ILE A 10 -9.46 9.21 -20.71
C ILE A 10 -9.51 10.38 -19.73
N SER A 11 -9.86 11.56 -20.23
CA SER A 11 -9.97 12.79 -19.41
C SER A 11 -10.88 12.62 -18.20
N LYS A 12 -12.04 11.99 -18.36
CA LYS A 12 -12.97 11.68 -17.25
C LYS A 12 -12.43 10.65 -16.27
N SER A 13 -11.57 9.74 -16.73
CA SER A 13 -11.01 8.66 -15.89
C SER A 13 -9.77 9.10 -15.10
N VAL A 14 -9.07 10.17 -15.52
CA VAL A 14 -7.84 10.66 -14.85
C VAL A 14 -8.00 10.87 -13.34
N PRO A 15 -9.05 11.53 -12.80
CA PRO A 15 -9.17 11.73 -11.36
C PRO A 15 -9.33 10.40 -10.60
N LEU A 16 -10.07 9.43 -11.15
CA LEU A 16 -10.25 8.11 -10.56
C LEU A 16 -8.92 7.35 -10.51
N ILE A 17 -8.15 7.41 -11.60
CA ILE A 17 -6.83 6.77 -11.66
C ILE A 17 -5.82 7.44 -10.72
N ALA A 18 -5.89 8.75 -10.53
CA ALA A 18 -5.06 9.43 -9.53
C ALA A 18 -5.38 8.99 -8.09
N GLU A 19 -6.65 8.71 -7.80
CA GLU A 19 -7.06 8.14 -6.52
C GLU A 19 -6.65 6.67 -6.38
N LEU A 20 -6.75 5.90 -7.47
CA LEU A 20 -6.29 4.52 -7.55
C LEU A 20 -4.79 4.43 -7.26
N ALA A 21 -3.97 5.25 -7.91
CA ALA A 21 -2.53 5.31 -7.69
C ALA A 21 -2.18 5.55 -6.22
N LYS A 22 -2.86 6.50 -5.55
CA LYS A 22 -2.65 6.76 -4.12
C LYS A 22 -3.01 5.56 -3.24
N ALA A 23 -4.07 4.83 -3.59
CA ALA A 23 -4.47 3.63 -2.86
C ALA A 23 -3.48 2.48 -3.10
N GLU A 24 -3.01 2.27 -4.32
CA GLU A 24 -1.97 1.30 -4.68
C GLU A 24 -0.66 1.57 -3.94
N ASP A 25 -0.23 2.82 -3.81
CA ASP A 25 0.96 3.21 -3.04
C ASP A 25 0.83 2.82 -1.56
N VAL A 26 -0.33 3.08 -0.94
CA VAL A 26 -0.59 2.68 0.45
C VAL A 26 -0.51 1.15 0.61
N ILE A 27 -1.04 0.40 -0.36
CA ILE A 27 -1.01 -1.06 -0.37
C ILE A 27 0.42 -1.57 -0.51
N SER A 28 1.20 -1.00 -1.44
CA SER A 28 2.59 -1.39 -1.71
C SER A 28 3.54 -1.12 -0.54
N ASP A 29 3.30 -0.04 0.21
CA ASP A 29 4.12 0.36 1.35
C ASP A 29 3.79 -0.40 2.64
N TYR A 30 2.59 -1.00 2.73
CA TYR A 30 2.14 -1.67 3.94
C TYR A 30 3.05 -2.84 4.39
N PRO A 31 3.55 -3.75 3.53
CA PRO A 31 4.44 -4.83 3.94
C PRO A 31 5.72 -4.33 4.61
N LYS A 32 6.34 -3.28 4.08
CA LYS A 32 7.55 -2.63 4.67
C LYS A 32 7.22 -2.01 6.02
N ALA A 33 6.09 -1.29 6.09
CA ALA A 33 5.62 -0.65 7.32
C ALA A 33 5.26 -1.68 8.39
N LYS A 34 4.63 -2.80 8.01
CA LYS A 34 4.32 -3.94 8.87
C LYS A 34 5.59 -4.57 9.44
N SER A 35 6.57 -4.89 8.58
CA SER A 35 7.86 -5.46 8.99
C SER A 35 8.59 -4.55 10.00
N LYS A 36 8.64 -3.24 9.72
CA LYS A 36 9.24 -2.27 10.65
C LYS A 36 8.52 -2.23 11.99
N ALA A 37 7.19 -2.24 11.98
CA ALA A 37 6.39 -2.22 13.21
C ALA A 37 6.60 -3.49 14.04
N TYR A 38 6.68 -4.68 13.41
CA TYR A 38 6.98 -5.92 14.12
C TYR A 38 8.36 -5.90 14.78
N LYS A 39 9.39 -5.36 14.11
CA LYS A 39 10.73 -5.20 14.73
C LYS A 39 10.66 -4.33 15.98
N TRP A 40 9.90 -3.23 15.95
CA TRP A 40 9.70 -2.37 17.13
C TRP A 40 8.94 -3.08 18.26
N ILE A 41 7.90 -3.86 17.93
CA ILE A 41 7.16 -4.65 18.92
C ILE A 41 8.11 -5.67 19.57
N MET A 42 8.88 -6.41 18.77
CA MET A 42 9.85 -7.39 19.30
C MET A 42 10.89 -6.74 20.21
N LEU A 43 11.40 -5.56 19.80
CA LEU A 43 12.35 -4.82 20.63
C LEU A 43 11.73 -4.34 21.95
N SER A 44 10.43 -3.99 21.95
CA SER A 44 9.70 -3.53 23.14
C SER A 44 9.23 -4.65 24.06
N LEU A 45 9.35 -5.93 23.66
CA LEU A 45 9.00 -7.06 24.54
C LEU A 45 9.90 -7.15 25.76
N TRP A 46 11.19 -6.80 25.65
CA TRP A 46 12.12 -6.77 26.79
C TRP A 46 11.69 -5.75 27.86
N PRO A 47 11.46 -4.46 27.55
CA PRO A 47 10.91 -3.52 28.50
C PRO A 47 9.55 -3.97 29.08
N ALA A 48 8.67 -4.53 28.23
CA ALA A 48 7.38 -5.01 28.70
C ALA A 48 7.52 -6.15 29.72
N PHE A 49 8.45 -7.10 29.49
CA PHE A 49 8.76 -8.19 30.44
C PHE A 49 9.26 -7.62 31.79
N LEU A 50 10.18 -6.65 31.76
CA LEU A 50 10.61 -5.94 32.96
C LEU A 50 9.43 -5.24 33.64
N GLY A 51 8.53 -4.63 32.86
CA GLY A 51 7.30 -4.00 33.38
C GLY A 51 6.42 -4.97 34.15
N VAL A 52 6.30 -6.24 33.71
CA VAL A 52 5.58 -7.29 34.44
C VAL A 52 6.26 -7.59 35.78
N LEU A 53 7.59 -7.69 35.83
CA LEU A 53 8.32 -7.90 37.08
C LEU A 53 8.12 -6.74 38.05
N PHE A 54 8.18 -5.49 37.58
CA PHE A 54 7.89 -4.31 38.39
C PHE A 54 6.44 -4.27 38.88
N PHE A 55 5.49 -4.74 38.05
CA PHE A 55 4.09 -4.82 38.45
C PHE A 55 3.88 -5.85 39.58
N VAL A 56 4.56 -7.00 39.53
CA VAL A 56 4.56 -7.97 40.64
C VAL A 56 5.17 -7.34 41.89
N GLY A 57 6.28 -6.61 41.76
CA GLY A 57 6.86 -5.84 42.84
C GLY A 57 5.90 -4.81 43.45
N PHE A 58 5.12 -4.12 42.61
CA PHE A 58 4.06 -3.21 43.04
C PHE A 58 2.99 -3.91 43.92
N LEU A 59 2.58 -5.12 43.54
CA LEU A 59 1.57 -5.90 44.27
C LEU A 59 2.08 -6.34 45.65
N THR A 60 3.39 -6.63 45.76
CA THR A 60 4.01 -7.16 46.98
C THR A 60 4.64 -6.10 47.87
N ALA A 61 4.91 -4.90 47.36
CA ALA A 61 5.51 -3.80 48.12
C ALA A 61 4.56 -3.24 49.17
N THR A 62 5.09 -2.99 50.37
CA THR A 62 4.39 -2.29 51.43
C THR A 62 4.64 -0.79 51.39
N GLU A 63 5.83 -0.40 50.91
CA GLU A 63 6.26 1.00 50.76
C GLU A 63 6.57 1.26 49.25
N ASP A 64 6.64 2.54 48.85
CA ASP A 64 7.03 2.96 47.47
C ASP A 64 6.13 2.46 46.31
N LYS A 65 4.89 2.07 46.57
CA LYS A 65 3.94 1.60 45.55
C LYS A 65 3.84 2.55 44.34
N LEU A 66 3.84 3.86 44.57
CA LEU A 66 3.75 4.84 43.49
C LEU A 66 4.93 4.76 42.53
N LYS A 67 6.14 4.56 43.03
CA LYS A 67 7.36 4.42 42.17
C LYS A 67 7.26 3.20 41.29
N PHE A 68 6.89 2.05 41.84
CA PHE A 68 6.71 0.82 41.07
C PHE A 68 5.63 0.96 39.98
N PHE A 69 4.51 1.61 40.28
CA PHE A 69 3.43 1.89 39.33
C PHE A 69 3.90 2.77 38.17
N LEU A 70 4.60 3.87 38.44
CA LEU A 70 5.12 4.77 37.42
C LEU A 70 6.14 4.09 36.52
N ILE A 71 7.05 3.29 37.05
CA ILE A 71 8.03 2.55 36.28
C ILE A 71 7.32 1.55 35.35
N THR A 72 6.34 0.82 35.86
CA THR A 72 5.53 -0.12 35.09
C THR A 72 4.85 0.60 33.92
N LEU A 73 4.21 1.75 34.18
CA LEU A 73 3.53 2.53 33.16
C LEU A 73 4.50 2.95 32.03
N ILE A 74 5.68 3.48 32.40
CA ILE A 74 6.71 3.92 31.43
C ILE A 74 7.18 2.77 30.56
N LEU A 75 7.36 1.57 31.13
CA LEU A 75 7.83 0.39 30.39
C LEU A 75 6.80 -0.15 29.39
N PHE A 76 5.49 0.00 29.66
CA PHE A 76 4.43 -0.43 28.75
C PHE A 76 4.09 0.55 27.62
N VAL A 77 4.36 1.86 27.80
CA VAL A 77 4.03 2.90 26.81
C VAL A 77 4.59 2.61 25.41
N PRO A 78 5.87 2.24 25.21
CA PRO A 78 6.42 2.00 23.88
C PRO A 78 5.69 0.86 23.15
N THR A 79 5.34 -0.20 23.86
CA THR A 79 4.61 -1.35 23.29
C THR A 79 3.19 -0.95 22.87
N ALA A 80 2.48 -0.21 23.73
CA ALA A 80 1.15 0.29 23.42
C ALA A 80 1.16 1.22 22.19
N LEU A 81 2.11 2.15 22.12
CA LEU A 81 2.26 3.04 20.96
C LEU A 81 2.56 2.27 19.67
N ALA A 82 3.41 1.25 19.71
CA ALA A 82 3.73 0.41 18.55
C ALA A 82 2.49 -0.34 18.04
N ILE A 83 1.68 -0.90 18.96
CA ILE A 83 0.43 -1.59 18.61
C ILE A 83 -0.58 -0.62 17.98
N VAL A 84 -0.78 0.57 18.58
CA VAL A 84 -1.69 1.59 18.04
C VAL A 84 -1.24 2.05 16.65
N ALA A 85 0.07 2.26 16.46
CA ALA A 85 0.61 2.63 15.16
C ALA A 85 0.38 1.56 14.09
N LEU A 86 0.54 0.27 14.45
CA LEU A 86 0.29 -0.85 13.55
C LEU A 86 -1.20 -0.96 13.19
N THR A 87 -2.08 -0.81 14.16
CA THR A 87 -3.54 -0.87 13.95
C THR A 87 -4.01 0.23 12.99
N LYS A 88 -3.53 1.48 13.20
CA LYS A 88 -3.83 2.60 12.28
C LYS A 88 -3.32 2.36 10.87
N LYS A 89 -2.14 1.75 10.71
CA LYS A 89 -1.60 1.41 9.39
C LYS A 89 -2.39 0.30 8.72
N LYS A 90 -2.80 -0.72 9.49
CA LYS A 90 -3.67 -1.78 8.99
C LYS A 90 -5.01 -1.21 8.50
N GLN A 91 -5.63 -0.34 9.27
CA GLN A 91 -6.89 0.30 8.87
C GLN A 91 -6.74 1.07 7.55
N LYS A 92 -5.68 1.89 7.41
CA LYS A 92 -5.40 2.59 6.15
C LYS A 92 -5.20 1.63 4.96
N TYR A 93 -4.56 0.48 5.19
CA TYR A 93 -4.41 -0.55 4.17
C TYR A 93 -5.75 -1.16 3.78
N ASP A 94 -6.58 -1.53 4.77
CA ASP A 94 -7.90 -2.13 4.52
C ASP A 94 -8.83 -1.14 3.78
N ASP A 95 -8.80 0.15 4.15
CA ASP A 95 -9.51 1.23 3.46
C ASP A 95 -9.00 1.41 2.02
N ALA A 96 -7.69 1.36 1.80
CA ALA A 96 -7.09 1.45 0.47
C ALA A 96 -7.48 0.27 -0.42
N VAL A 97 -7.47 -0.97 0.10
CA VAL A 97 -7.92 -2.17 -0.63
C VAL A 97 -9.39 -2.06 -1.02
N LYS A 98 -10.24 -1.55 -0.12
CA LYS A 98 -11.65 -1.32 -0.42
C LYS A 98 -11.81 -0.28 -1.53
N LYS A 99 -11.08 0.82 -1.44
CA LYS A 99 -11.12 1.89 -2.43
C LYS A 99 -10.65 1.43 -3.81
N VAL A 100 -9.59 0.62 -3.89
CA VAL A 100 -9.15 0.01 -5.17
C VAL A 100 -10.29 -0.77 -5.81
N LYS A 101 -10.95 -1.66 -5.05
CA LYS A 101 -12.07 -2.45 -5.57
C LYS A 101 -13.27 -1.60 -6.01
N GLU A 102 -13.56 -0.51 -5.32
CA GLU A 102 -14.61 0.43 -5.69
C GLU A 102 -14.29 1.10 -7.02
N ILE A 103 -13.05 1.61 -7.19
CA ILE A 103 -12.61 2.28 -8.41
C ILE A 103 -12.52 1.29 -9.59
N GLU A 104 -11.97 0.09 -9.40
CA GLU A 104 -11.90 -0.93 -10.46
C GLU A 104 -13.29 -1.30 -11.03
N ASN A 105 -14.33 -1.24 -10.21
CA ASN A 105 -15.69 -1.53 -10.61
C ASN A 105 -16.50 -0.28 -11.02
N ASP A 106 -15.87 0.90 -11.08
CA ASP A 106 -16.53 2.13 -11.46
C ASP A 106 -16.97 2.08 -12.93
N PRO A 107 -18.23 2.40 -13.26
CA PRO A 107 -18.72 2.44 -14.63
C PRO A 107 -17.92 3.36 -15.55
N ALA A 108 -17.30 4.42 -15.03
CA ALA A 108 -16.44 5.31 -15.80
C ALA A 108 -15.19 4.63 -16.37
N LEU A 109 -14.77 3.50 -15.79
CA LEU A 109 -13.66 2.67 -16.26
C LEU A 109 -14.11 1.45 -17.09
N SER A 110 -15.42 1.30 -17.37
CA SER A 110 -15.97 0.15 -18.08
C SER A 110 -15.44 -0.03 -19.51
N TRP A 111 -14.92 1.04 -20.12
CA TRP A 111 -14.35 1.03 -21.46
C TRP A 111 -12.95 0.39 -21.54
N ILE A 112 -12.28 0.18 -20.40
CA ILE A 112 -11.00 -0.54 -20.29
C ILE A 112 -11.26 -1.93 -19.68
N PRO A 113 -10.64 -3.00 -20.22
CA PRO A 113 -10.71 -4.33 -19.62
C PRO A 113 -10.15 -4.34 -18.19
N ILE A 114 -10.72 -5.13 -17.30
CA ILE A 114 -10.44 -5.12 -15.87
C ILE A 114 -8.95 -5.35 -15.54
N SER A 115 -8.25 -6.18 -16.34
CA SER A 115 -6.82 -6.46 -16.20
C SER A 115 -5.92 -5.24 -16.39
N TYR A 116 -6.42 -4.17 -17.03
CA TYR A 116 -5.68 -2.93 -17.30
C TYR A 116 -6.17 -1.74 -16.48
N ARG A 117 -7.10 -1.96 -15.53
CA ARG A 117 -7.62 -0.92 -14.64
C ARG A 117 -6.70 -0.67 -13.43
N ASN A 118 -5.40 -0.59 -13.67
CA ASN A 118 -4.41 -0.16 -12.67
C ASN A 118 -3.72 1.12 -13.13
N SER A 119 -3.14 1.85 -12.20
CA SER A 119 -2.57 3.17 -12.49
C SER A 119 -1.45 3.12 -13.52
N TYR A 120 -0.63 2.08 -13.51
CA TYR A 120 0.50 1.90 -14.43
C TYR A 120 0.04 1.64 -15.87
N ALA A 121 -0.85 0.64 -16.07
CA ALA A 121 -1.37 0.32 -17.38
C ALA A 121 -2.18 1.49 -17.98
N PHE A 122 -3.01 2.13 -17.17
CA PHE A 122 -3.78 3.29 -17.61
C PHE A 122 -2.89 4.44 -18.08
N SER A 123 -1.85 4.78 -17.31
CA SER A 123 -0.91 5.85 -17.70
C SER A 123 -0.27 5.57 -19.04
N TYR A 124 0.22 4.34 -19.25
CA TYR A 124 0.83 3.94 -20.53
C TYR A 124 -0.16 4.02 -21.70
N ILE A 125 -1.37 3.45 -21.53
CA ILE A 125 -2.43 3.45 -22.55
C ILE A 125 -2.84 4.90 -22.88
N SER A 126 -3.02 5.72 -21.87
CA SER A 126 -3.32 7.14 -22.03
C SER A 126 -2.24 7.86 -22.83
N ASP A 127 -0.97 7.63 -22.51
CA ASP A 127 0.17 8.23 -23.21
C ASP A 127 0.26 7.76 -24.68
N CYS A 128 -0.01 6.48 -24.95
CA CYS A 128 -0.06 5.97 -26.32
C CYS A 128 -1.11 6.67 -27.19
N ILE A 129 -2.30 6.89 -26.62
CA ILE A 129 -3.41 7.53 -27.35
C ILE A 129 -3.20 9.04 -27.48
N THR A 130 -2.78 9.71 -26.41
CA THR A 130 -2.58 11.17 -26.42
C THR A 130 -1.41 11.60 -27.27
N SER A 131 -0.33 10.80 -27.31
CA SER A 131 0.85 11.03 -28.17
C SER A 131 0.62 10.65 -29.65
N GLY A 132 -0.52 10.03 -29.98
CA GLY A 132 -0.83 9.58 -31.34
C GLY A 132 -0.08 8.31 -31.76
N ARG A 133 0.51 7.54 -30.83
CA ARG A 133 1.08 6.22 -31.11
C ARG A 133 0.02 5.16 -31.38
N ALA A 134 -1.17 5.35 -30.84
CA ALA A 134 -2.33 4.51 -31.08
C ALA A 134 -3.57 5.38 -31.32
N ASP A 135 -4.38 4.98 -32.30
CA ASP A 135 -5.65 5.64 -32.61
C ASP A 135 -6.85 4.90 -32.03
N THR A 136 -6.64 3.66 -31.59
CA THR A 136 -7.67 2.82 -30.98
C THR A 136 -7.21 2.25 -29.65
N LEU A 137 -8.18 1.93 -28.79
CA LEU A 137 -7.88 1.24 -27.52
C LEU A 137 -7.16 -0.10 -27.76
N LYS A 138 -7.54 -0.86 -28.79
CA LYS A 138 -6.93 -2.15 -29.13
C LYS A 138 -5.44 -2.01 -29.46
N GLU A 139 -5.08 -1.00 -30.23
CA GLU A 139 -3.68 -0.70 -30.56
C GLU A 139 -2.87 -0.33 -29.31
N ALA A 140 -3.42 0.54 -28.45
CA ALA A 140 -2.77 0.91 -27.21
C ALA A 140 -2.56 -0.26 -26.24
N LEU A 141 -3.53 -1.19 -26.17
CA LEU A 141 -3.40 -2.42 -25.37
C LEU A 141 -2.33 -3.35 -25.93
N ASN A 142 -2.29 -3.55 -27.26
CA ASN A 142 -1.26 -4.37 -27.90
C ASN A 142 0.15 -3.80 -27.70
N ASP A 143 0.29 -2.46 -27.78
CA ASP A 143 1.56 -1.77 -27.53
C ASP A 143 2.02 -1.94 -26.08
N PHE A 144 1.10 -1.85 -25.13
CA PHE A 144 1.37 -2.12 -23.72
C PHE A 144 1.82 -3.56 -23.44
N GLU A 145 1.15 -4.54 -24.03
CA GLU A 145 1.54 -5.96 -23.91
C GLU A 145 2.93 -6.24 -24.49
N ALA A 146 3.23 -5.65 -25.66
CA ALA A 146 4.54 -5.74 -26.27
C ALA A 146 5.62 -5.11 -25.39
N TYR A 147 5.33 -3.94 -24.79
CA TYR A 147 6.21 -3.27 -23.86
C TYR A 147 6.48 -4.13 -22.61
N GLN A 148 5.45 -4.69 -21.99
CA GLN A 148 5.61 -5.59 -20.83
C GLN A 148 6.45 -6.82 -21.16
N LYS A 149 6.22 -7.45 -22.32
CA LYS A 149 7.01 -8.60 -22.78
C LYS A 149 8.49 -8.24 -22.94
N ASN A 150 8.79 -7.07 -23.49
CA ASN A 150 10.16 -6.59 -23.64
C ASN A 150 10.84 -6.33 -22.29
N LEU A 151 10.10 -5.77 -21.31
CA LEU A 151 10.63 -5.59 -19.94
C LEU A 151 10.97 -6.94 -19.29
N LEU A 152 10.11 -7.93 -19.43
CA LEU A 152 10.35 -9.29 -18.88
C LEU A 152 11.56 -9.95 -19.54
N LEU A 153 11.73 -9.80 -20.86
CA LEU A 153 12.90 -10.30 -21.59
C LEU A 153 14.19 -9.59 -21.12
N ALA A 154 14.18 -8.26 -20.99
CA ALA A 154 15.31 -7.51 -20.49
C ALA A 154 15.69 -7.91 -19.04
N ALA A 155 14.69 -8.12 -18.19
CA ALA A 155 14.91 -8.57 -16.81
C ALA A 155 15.48 -10.00 -16.74
N SER A 156 15.09 -10.89 -17.68
CA SER A 156 15.63 -12.25 -17.75
C SER A 156 17.09 -12.30 -18.22
N LEU A 157 17.47 -11.40 -19.12
CA LEU A 157 18.84 -11.29 -19.65
C LEU A 157 19.81 -10.70 -18.62
N ASN A 158 19.33 -9.87 -17.69
CA ASN A 158 20.13 -9.24 -16.65
C ASN A 158 20.25 -10.06 -15.35
N ARG A 159 19.69 -11.29 -15.30
CA ARG A 159 19.93 -12.19 -14.15
C ARG A 159 21.34 -12.76 -14.24
N PRO A 160 22.21 -12.56 -13.22
CA PRO A 160 23.48 -13.29 -13.15
C PRO A 160 23.14 -14.79 -13.09
N LEU A 161 23.82 -15.56 -13.96
CA LEU A 161 23.80 -17.02 -13.91
C LEU A 161 24.39 -17.43 -12.55
N SER A 162 23.55 -17.84 -11.63
CA SER A 162 23.93 -18.41 -10.33
C SER A 162 24.28 -19.87 -10.47
#